data_be0423cc8a1e911e6ef78dd8fb022531
#
_entry.id   be0423cc8a1e911e6ef78dd8fb022531
#
_cell.length_a   1.000
_cell.length_b   1.000
_cell.length_c   1.000
_cell.angle_alpha   90.00
_cell.angle_beta   90.00
_cell.angle_gamma   90.00
#
_symmetry.space_group_name_H-M   'P 1'
#
loop_
_entity.id
_entity.type
_entity.pdbx_description
1 polymer ?
#
loop_
_entity_poly.entity_id
_entity_poly.type
_entity_poly.pdbx_seq_one_letter_code
_entity_poly.pdbx_strand_id
1 'polypeptide(L)'
;KRVLITDVSDFRLEIARKCGIIDTLNVAKTPLKEGAKRLFGDEDFQAAFEVAGVESSIRSLMECIEKGSTIVVVAVFGKDPSLDMFYLGEHELKVNGTMMYRHEDYLTAIDQVSSGAIRLEPLISNHFLFEQYDEAYKFIDENGATSMKIIIKL
;
A
#
# COMPACT_ATOMS: atom_id res chain seq x y z
N LYS A 1 -17.46 -0.27 3.47
CA LYS A 1 -16.81 -0.61 2.19
C LYS A 1 -15.71 -1.63 2.47
N ARG A 2 -15.47 -2.56 1.53
CA ARG A 2 -14.38 -3.55 1.63
C ARG A 2 -13.09 -2.96 1.10
N VAL A 3 -11.96 -3.39 1.65
CA VAL A 3 -10.62 -2.99 1.22
C VAL A 3 -9.78 -4.23 1.03
N LEU A 4 -9.10 -4.36 -0.12
CA LEU A 4 -8.09 -5.37 -0.38
C LEU A 4 -6.70 -4.74 -0.29
N ILE A 5 -5.83 -5.28 0.55
CA ILE A 5 -4.40 -4.96 0.54
C ILE A 5 -3.64 -6.08 -0.16
N THR A 6 -2.75 -5.69 -1.06
CA THR A 6 -1.87 -6.59 -1.79
C THR A 6 -0.40 -6.29 -1.51
N ASP A 7 0.40 -7.34 -1.39
CA ASP A 7 1.86 -7.25 -1.27
C ASP A 7 2.47 -8.55 -1.79
N VAL A 8 3.76 -8.59 -2.02
CA VAL A 8 4.53 -9.79 -2.33
C VAL A 8 5.05 -10.50 -1.06
N SER A 9 5.01 -9.84 0.08
CA SER A 9 5.49 -10.32 1.38
C SER A 9 4.35 -10.80 2.26
N ASP A 10 4.34 -12.08 2.62
CA ASP A 10 3.38 -12.61 3.60
C ASP A 10 3.51 -11.94 4.97
N PHE A 11 4.72 -11.54 5.36
CA PHE A 11 4.97 -10.81 6.60
C PHE A 11 4.20 -9.48 6.62
N ARG A 12 4.28 -8.68 5.55
CA ARG A 12 3.57 -7.39 5.45
C ARG A 12 2.06 -7.57 5.43
N LEU A 13 1.59 -8.61 4.75
CA LEU A 13 0.16 -8.94 4.74
C LEU A 13 -0.34 -9.37 6.12
N GLU A 14 0.47 -10.07 6.90
CA GLU A 14 0.14 -10.40 8.29
C GLU A 14 0.07 -9.15 9.18
N ILE A 15 0.98 -8.20 9.00
CA ILE A 15 0.91 -6.89 9.67
C ILE A 15 -0.38 -6.15 9.30
N ALA A 16 -0.77 -6.14 8.01
CA ALA A 16 -2.02 -5.54 7.58
C ALA A 16 -3.23 -6.14 8.30
N ARG A 17 -3.27 -7.49 8.46
CA ARG A 17 -4.32 -8.17 9.22
C ARG A 17 -4.33 -7.75 10.69
N LYS A 18 -3.17 -7.61 11.33
CA LYS A 18 -3.05 -7.12 12.72
C LYS A 18 -3.54 -5.68 12.85
N CYS A 19 -3.41 -4.86 11.82
CA CYS A 19 -3.98 -3.52 11.75
C CYS A 19 -5.50 -3.51 11.49
N GLY A 20 -6.12 -4.67 11.24
CA GLY A 20 -7.56 -4.80 11.07
C GLY A 20 -8.05 -4.97 9.63
N ILE A 21 -7.14 -5.11 8.66
CA ILE A 21 -7.51 -5.38 7.27
C ILE A 21 -7.77 -6.87 7.09
N ILE A 22 -8.99 -7.21 6.71
CA ILE A 22 -9.43 -8.61 6.59
C ILE A 22 -8.98 -9.22 5.26
N ASP A 23 -9.22 -8.50 4.15
CA ASP A 23 -8.94 -9.01 2.81
C ASP A 23 -7.50 -8.66 2.42
N THR A 24 -6.67 -9.68 2.29
CA THR A 24 -5.25 -9.55 1.90
C THR A 24 -4.90 -10.57 0.83
N LEU A 25 -4.01 -10.21 -0.10
CA LEU A 25 -3.60 -11.07 -1.20
C LEU A 25 -2.10 -10.97 -1.48
N ASN A 26 -1.41 -12.10 -1.49
CA ASN A 26 -0.02 -12.17 -1.95
C ASN A 26 0.00 -12.31 -3.48
N VAL A 27 0.34 -11.21 -4.16
CA VAL A 27 0.34 -11.13 -5.63
C VAL A 27 1.54 -11.84 -6.28
N ALA A 28 2.54 -12.25 -5.52
CA ALA A 28 3.59 -13.14 -6.00
C ALA A 28 3.11 -14.60 -6.12
N LYS A 29 2.05 -14.98 -5.40
CA LYS A 29 1.48 -16.33 -5.39
C LYS A 29 0.23 -16.47 -6.25
N THR A 30 -0.57 -15.42 -6.33
CA THR A 30 -1.85 -15.41 -7.06
C THR A 30 -1.99 -14.05 -7.77
N PRO A 31 -2.20 -14.01 -9.09
CA PRO A 31 -2.44 -12.77 -9.82
C PRO A 31 -3.59 -11.97 -9.21
N LEU A 32 -3.48 -10.62 -9.22
CA LEU A 32 -4.46 -9.73 -8.60
C LEU A 32 -5.88 -10.02 -9.09
N LYS A 33 -6.10 -10.14 -10.40
CA LYS A 33 -7.41 -10.39 -11.01
C LYS A 33 -8.06 -11.68 -10.51
N GLU A 34 -7.29 -12.74 -10.42
CA GLU A 34 -7.77 -14.04 -9.93
C GLU A 34 -8.09 -13.98 -8.43
N GLY A 35 -7.18 -13.40 -7.63
CA GLY A 35 -7.37 -13.25 -6.19
C GLY A 35 -8.55 -12.34 -5.85
N ALA A 36 -8.69 -11.23 -6.56
CA ALA A 36 -9.81 -10.31 -6.43
C ALA A 36 -11.15 -11.00 -6.73
N LYS A 37 -11.25 -11.72 -7.85
CA LYS A 37 -12.44 -12.49 -8.21
C LYS A 37 -12.81 -13.53 -7.15
N ARG A 38 -11.84 -14.22 -6.58
CA ARG A 38 -12.06 -15.20 -5.51
C ARG A 38 -12.59 -14.56 -4.24
N LEU A 39 -12.14 -13.34 -3.89
CA LEU A 39 -12.51 -12.65 -2.64
C LEU A 39 -13.81 -11.85 -2.77
N PHE A 40 -14.06 -11.26 -3.93
CA PHE A 40 -15.15 -10.31 -4.15
C PHE A 40 -16.17 -10.76 -5.20
N GLY A 41 -15.95 -11.91 -5.86
CA GLY A 41 -16.80 -12.38 -6.94
C GLY A 41 -16.64 -11.51 -8.19
N ASP A 42 -17.75 -11.05 -8.74
CA ASP A 42 -17.77 -10.18 -9.91
C ASP A 42 -17.85 -8.68 -9.54
N GLU A 43 -17.60 -8.32 -8.28
CA GLU A 43 -17.52 -6.92 -7.84
C GLU A 43 -16.17 -6.32 -8.26
N ASP A 44 -16.22 -5.20 -8.97
CA ASP A 44 -15.04 -4.45 -9.38
C ASP A 44 -14.67 -3.39 -8.32
N PHE A 45 -13.45 -2.88 -8.39
CA PHE A 45 -12.96 -1.84 -7.50
C PHE A 45 -13.27 -0.45 -8.07
N GLN A 46 -13.88 0.43 -7.26
CA GLN A 46 -14.19 1.82 -7.62
C GLN A 46 -13.02 2.78 -7.39
N ALA A 47 -11.99 2.35 -6.67
CA ALA A 47 -10.77 3.12 -6.45
C ALA A 47 -9.60 2.17 -6.18
N ALA A 48 -8.42 2.53 -6.66
CA ALA A 48 -7.19 1.82 -6.36
C ALA A 48 -6.08 2.80 -5.96
N PHE A 49 -5.19 2.35 -5.05
CA PHE A 49 -4.02 3.09 -4.61
C PHE A 49 -2.77 2.32 -5.04
N GLU A 50 -1.97 2.94 -5.91
CA GLU A 50 -0.67 2.40 -6.29
C GLU A 50 0.38 2.88 -5.29
N VAL A 51 0.94 1.95 -4.51
CA VAL A 51 1.85 2.25 -3.39
C VAL A 51 3.16 1.45 -3.50
N ALA A 52 3.30 0.60 -4.52
CA ALA A 52 4.47 -0.24 -4.71
C ALA A 52 5.56 0.41 -5.56
N GLY A 53 5.21 1.34 -6.47
CA GLY A 53 6.16 2.04 -7.34
C GLY A 53 6.79 1.17 -8.41
N VAL A 54 6.07 0.14 -8.90
CA VAL A 54 6.54 -0.76 -9.95
C VAL A 54 5.51 -0.91 -11.07
N GLU A 55 6.00 -1.08 -12.30
CA GLU A 55 5.15 -1.18 -13.49
C GLU A 55 4.11 -2.32 -13.39
N SER A 56 4.51 -3.48 -12.87
CA SER A 56 3.60 -4.63 -12.74
C SER A 56 2.42 -4.34 -11.81
N SER A 57 2.61 -3.52 -10.77
CA SER A 57 1.54 -3.13 -9.86
C SER A 57 0.49 -2.27 -10.55
N ILE A 58 0.90 -1.15 -11.16
CA ILE A 58 -0.06 -0.24 -11.82
C ILE A 58 -0.78 -0.92 -12.98
N ARG A 59 -0.11 -1.76 -13.76
CA ARG A 59 -0.76 -2.54 -14.82
C ARG A 59 -1.83 -3.48 -14.29
N SER A 60 -1.52 -4.23 -13.22
CA SER A 60 -2.48 -5.14 -12.60
C SER A 60 -3.69 -4.39 -12.03
N LEU A 61 -3.50 -3.18 -11.49
CA LEU A 61 -4.60 -2.34 -11.03
C LEU A 61 -5.49 -1.89 -12.19
N MET A 62 -4.91 -1.46 -13.32
CA MET A 62 -5.68 -1.07 -14.51
C MET A 62 -6.59 -2.19 -15.00
N GLU A 63 -6.12 -3.45 -14.95
CA GLU A 63 -6.88 -4.62 -15.39
C GLU A 63 -8.01 -5.06 -14.46
N CYS A 64 -8.00 -4.57 -13.21
CA CYS A 64 -8.93 -5.00 -12.15
C CYS A 64 -9.89 -3.91 -11.68
N ILE A 65 -9.65 -2.67 -12.07
CA ILE A 65 -10.49 -1.54 -11.64
C ILE A 65 -11.69 -1.36 -12.55
N GLU A 66 -12.81 -0.95 -11.98
CA GLU A 66 -14.04 -0.64 -12.73
C GLU A 66 -13.80 0.47 -13.75
N LYS A 67 -14.48 0.39 -14.91
CA LYS A 67 -14.45 1.45 -15.94
C LYS A 67 -14.89 2.79 -15.35
N GLY A 68 -14.24 3.87 -15.76
CA GLY A 68 -14.50 5.23 -15.26
C GLY A 68 -13.90 5.54 -13.89
N SER A 69 -13.25 4.57 -13.25
CA SER A 69 -12.73 4.68 -11.89
C SER A 69 -11.34 5.34 -11.82
N THR A 70 -10.86 5.56 -10.60
CA THR A 70 -9.62 6.31 -10.34
C THR A 70 -8.53 5.43 -9.71
N ILE A 71 -7.34 5.50 -10.29
CA ILE A 71 -6.10 5.01 -9.68
C ILE A 71 -5.34 6.20 -9.11
N VAL A 72 -5.04 6.17 -7.82
CA VAL A 72 -4.23 7.19 -7.13
C VAL A 72 -2.81 6.66 -6.99
N VAL A 73 -1.85 7.35 -7.60
CA VAL A 73 -0.43 7.03 -7.53
C VAL A 73 0.17 7.73 -6.31
N VAL A 74 0.53 6.95 -5.31
CA VAL A 74 1.16 7.40 -4.04
C VAL A 74 2.66 7.10 -4.05
N ALA A 75 3.06 6.00 -4.69
CA ALA A 75 4.45 5.58 -4.72
C ALA A 75 5.32 6.46 -5.62
N VAL A 76 6.61 6.49 -5.28
CA VAL A 76 7.65 7.04 -6.15
C VAL A 76 8.23 5.90 -6.97
N PHE A 77 8.10 5.98 -8.29
CA PHE A 77 8.62 4.97 -9.21
C PHE A 77 10.14 5.12 -9.37
N GLY A 78 10.87 4.03 -9.22
CA GLY A 78 12.32 4.00 -9.46
C GLY A 78 12.70 3.97 -10.95
N LYS A 79 11.74 3.65 -11.84
CA LYS A 79 11.86 3.66 -13.30
C LYS A 79 10.52 4.08 -13.90
N ASP A 80 10.56 4.74 -15.05
CA ASP A 80 9.36 5.15 -15.77
C ASP A 80 8.54 3.91 -16.18
N PRO A 81 7.27 3.78 -15.72
CA PRO A 81 6.43 2.66 -16.11
C PRO A 81 5.90 2.85 -17.54
N SER A 82 5.81 1.77 -18.29
CA SER A 82 5.12 1.74 -19.58
C SER A 82 3.64 1.39 -19.36
N LEU A 83 2.73 2.26 -19.76
CA LEU A 83 1.29 2.05 -19.61
C LEU A 83 0.62 1.89 -20.97
N ASP A 84 -0.39 1.02 -21.02
CA ASP A 84 -1.26 0.91 -22.18
C ASP A 84 -2.25 2.08 -22.20
N MET A 85 -1.91 3.12 -22.97
CA MET A 85 -2.73 4.33 -23.09
C MET A 85 -4.03 4.08 -23.85
N PHE A 86 -4.07 3.08 -24.74
CA PHE A 86 -5.30 2.67 -25.41
C PHE A 86 -6.28 2.08 -24.40
N TYR A 87 -5.82 1.15 -23.57
CA TYR A 87 -6.61 0.56 -22.50
C TYR A 87 -7.13 1.61 -21.51
N LEU A 88 -6.27 2.54 -21.11
CA LEU A 88 -6.64 3.64 -20.23
C LEU A 88 -7.77 4.48 -20.83
N GLY A 89 -7.68 4.82 -22.11
CA GLY A 89 -8.70 5.60 -22.81
C GLY A 89 -10.00 4.82 -23.02
N GLU A 90 -9.92 3.55 -23.48
CA GLU A 90 -11.10 2.71 -23.72
C GLU A 90 -11.91 2.44 -22.44
N HIS A 91 -11.23 2.36 -21.29
CA HIS A 91 -11.86 2.13 -20.00
C HIS A 91 -12.18 3.42 -19.23
N GLU A 92 -11.91 4.59 -19.82
CA GLU A 92 -12.14 5.91 -19.21
C GLU A 92 -11.49 6.05 -17.82
N LEU A 93 -10.34 5.41 -17.61
CA LEU A 93 -9.66 5.41 -16.32
C LEU A 93 -9.02 6.76 -16.03
N LYS A 94 -9.01 7.13 -14.75
CA LYS A 94 -8.33 8.33 -14.25
C LYS A 94 -7.10 7.90 -13.46
N VAL A 95 -5.94 8.50 -13.76
CA VAL A 95 -4.71 8.29 -13.01
C VAL A 95 -4.32 9.61 -12.38
N ASN A 96 -4.39 9.68 -11.06
CA ASN A 96 -4.10 10.88 -10.27
C ASN A 96 -2.83 10.67 -9.45
N GLY A 97 -1.85 11.55 -9.59
CA GLY A 97 -0.71 11.60 -8.69
C GLY A 97 -1.06 12.28 -7.37
N THR A 98 -0.37 11.89 -6.30
CA THR A 98 -0.38 12.60 -5.03
C THR A 98 1.04 12.70 -4.47
N MET A 99 1.35 13.80 -3.80
CA MET A 99 2.66 14.03 -3.20
C MET A 99 2.50 14.81 -1.91
N MET A 100 3.14 14.28 -0.86
CA MET A 100 3.15 14.87 0.47
C MET A 100 1.76 15.05 1.10
N TYR A 101 1.65 15.89 2.10
CA TYR A 101 0.48 16.03 2.96
C TYR A 101 0.21 17.52 3.24
N ARG A 102 -1.05 17.85 3.47
CA ARG A 102 -1.46 19.15 3.97
C ARG A 102 -1.48 19.16 5.49
N HIS A 103 -1.54 20.33 6.10
CA HIS A 103 -1.62 20.46 7.56
C HIS A 103 -2.85 19.73 8.13
N GLU A 104 -3.98 19.83 7.45
CA GLU A 104 -5.24 19.19 7.85
C GLU A 104 -5.14 17.65 7.85
N ASP A 105 -4.32 17.07 6.96
CA ASP A 105 -4.10 15.62 6.91
C ASP A 105 -3.40 15.13 8.17
N TYR A 106 -2.44 15.89 8.69
CA TYR A 106 -1.77 15.58 9.97
C TYR A 106 -2.74 15.66 11.15
N LEU A 107 -3.57 16.70 11.22
CA LEU A 107 -4.57 16.83 12.29
C LEU A 107 -5.56 15.68 12.26
N THR A 108 -6.04 15.32 11.06
CA THR A 108 -6.94 14.19 10.86
C THR A 108 -6.29 12.87 11.28
N ALA A 109 -5.03 12.65 10.90
CA ALA A 109 -4.29 11.44 11.26
C ALA A 109 -4.11 11.32 12.79
N ILE A 110 -3.76 12.42 13.47
CA ILE A 110 -3.60 12.47 14.93
C ILE A 110 -4.94 12.12 15.62
N ASP A 111 -6.04 12.69 15.16
CA ASP A 111 -7.37 12.42 15.71
C ASP A 111 -7.77 10.95 15.54
N GLN A 112 -7.57 10.39 14.34
CA GLN A 112 -7.90 8.99 14.05
C GLN A 112 -7.06 8.00 14.87
N VAL A 113 -5.78 8.30 15.09
CA VAL A 113 -4.91 7.48 15.94
C VAL A 113 -5.31 7.62 17.41
N SER A 114 -5.55 8.84 17.89
CA SER A 114 -5.92 9.12 19.28
C SER A 114 -7.26 8.51 19.67
N SER A 115 -8.22 8.49 18.74
CA SER A 115 -9.52 7.84 18.93
C SER A 115 -9.48 6.31 18.82
N GLY A 116 -8.34 5.72 18.41
CA GLY A 116 -8.22 4.29 18.17
C GLY A 116 -8.87 3.80 16.87
N ALA A 117 -9.30 4.70 15.99
CA ALA A 117 -9.86 4.35 14.68
C ALA A 117 -8.79 3.73 13.75
N ILE A 118 -7.53 4.12 13.94
CA ILE A 118 -6.38 3.54 13.24
C ILE A 118 -5.44 2.92 14.27
N ARG A 119 -5.05 1.66 14.01
CA ARG A 119 -4.06 0.93 14.83
C ARG A 119 -2.71 0.96 14.14
N LEU A 120 -1.73 1.59 14.75
CA LEU A 120 -0.37 1.72 14.20
C LEU A 120 0.66 0.83 14.91
N GLU A 121 0.37 0.35 16.11
CA GLU A 121 1.31 -0.44 16.91
C GLU A 121 1.88 -1.65 16.13
N PRO A 122 1.08 -2.42 15.35
CA PRO A 122 1.62 -3.54 14.61
C PRO A 122 2.61 -3.17 13.51
N LEU A 123 2.62 -1.90 13.06
CA LEU A 123 3.56 -1.39 12.05
C LEU A 123 4.96 -1.17 12.64
N ILE A 124 5.07 -0.95 13.96
CA ILE A 124 6.35 -0.65 14.62
C ILE A 124 7.07 -1.97 14.88
N SER A 125 8.14 -2.20 14.14
CA SER A 125 8.94 -3.42 14.26
C SER A 125 9.94 -3.35 15.38
N ASN A 126 10.65 -2.23 15.51
CA ASN A 126 11.72 -2.06 16.51
C ASN A 126 11.83 -0.61 16.98
N HIS A 127 12.41 -0.45 18.17
CA HIS A 127 12.81 0.82 18.74
C HIS A 127 14.31 0.82 18.99
N PHE A 128 14.96 1.95 18.71
CA PHE A 128 16.36 2.22 19.03
C PHE A 128 16.45 3.53 19.80
N LEU A 129 17.46 3.67 20.65
CA LEU A 129 17.82 4.94 21.25
C LEU A 129 18.53 5.83 20.22
N PHE A 130 18.59 7.13 20.47
CA PHE A 130 19.27 8.05 19.55
C PHE A 130 20.75 7.69 19.37
N GLU A 131 21.43 7.26 20.43
CA GLU A 131 22.82 6.83 20.40
C GLU A 131 23.07 5.58 19.54
N GLN A 132 21.99 4.84 19.26
CA GLN A 132 22.01 3.62 18.42
C GLN A 132 21.61 3.88 16.96
N TYR A 133 21.71 5.13 16.50
CA TYR A 133 21.28 5.55 15.16
C TYR A 133 21.91 4.67 14.05
N ASP A 134 23.24 4.43 14.12
CA ASP A 134 23.93 3.60 13.13
C ASP A 134 23.46 2.13 13.16
N GLU A 135 23.15 1.62 14.34
CA GLU A 135 22.63 0.25 14.52
C GLU A 135 21.22 0.13 13.90
N ALA A 136 20.40 1.17 14.03
CA ALA A 136 19.05 1.20 13.43
C ALA A 136 19.09 1.09 11.91
N TYR A 137 20.02 1.77 11.24
CA TYR A 137 20.21 1.67 9.79
C TYR A 137 20.74 0.31 9.36
N LYS A 138 21.73 -0.22 10.06
CA LYS A 138 22.22 -1.59 9.80
C LYS A 138 21.10 -2.62 9.96
N PHE A 139 20.28 -2.46 10.99
CA PHE A 139 19.13 -3.33 11.20
C PHE A 139 18.15 -3.30 10.03
N ILE A 140 17.87 -2.11 9.47
CA ILE A 140 17.00 -1.97 8.28
C ILE A 140 17.59 -2.71 7.08
N ASP A 141 18.88 -2.56 6.83
CA ASP A 141 19.55 -3.22 5.70
C ASP A 141 19.52 -4.75 5.83
N GLU A 142 19.73 -5.26 7.04
CA GLU A 142 19.78 -6.70 7.32
C GLU A 142 18.37 -7.33 7.43
N ASN A 143 17.37 -6.58 7.90
CA ASN A 143 16.04 -7.09 8.24
C ASN A 143 14.90 -6.47 7.43
N GLY A 144 15.19 -5.83 6.30
CA GLY A 144 14.17 -5.13 5.49
C GLY A 144 12.99 -5.99 5.03
N ALA A 145 13.19 -7.31 4.92
CA ALA A 145 12.13 -8.26 4.57
C ALA A 145 11.13 -8.53 5.72
N THR A 146 11.56 -8.35 6.97
CA THR A 146 10.81 -8.66 8.20
C THR A 146 10.62 -7.45 9.11
N SER A 147 10.83 -6.25 8.60
CA SER A 147 10.60 -4.99 9.31
C SER A 147 9.69 -4.05 8.52
N MET A 148 8.97 -3.17 9.22
CA MET A 148 8.11 -2.14 8.64
C MET A 148 8.57 -0.74 9.04
N LYS A 149 8.30 -0.34 10.29
CA LYS A 149 8.67 0.96 10.85
C LYS A 149 9.68 0.77 11.97
N ILE A 150 10.76 1.53 11.89
CA ILE A 150 11.78 1.60 12.93
C ILE A 150 11.68 2.98 13.57
N ILE A 151 11.59 3.00 14.88
CA ILE A 151 11.45 4.24 15.67
C ILE A 151 12.73 4.51 16.44
N ILE A 152 13.26 5.70 16.31
CA ILE A 152 14.37 6.21 17.13
C ILE A 152 13.75 7.07 18.22
N LYS A 153 14.04 6.74 19.47
CA LYS A 153 13.61 7.49 20.66
C LYS A 153 14.65 8.57 20.99
N LEU A 154 14.19 9.80 21.12
CA LEU A 154 14.99 10.96 21.54
C LEU A 154 15.03 11.03 23.07
#